data_438ddb3ec81277f235f876c50b1b0c15
#
_entry.id   438ddb3ec81277f235f876c50b1b0c15
#
_cell.length_a   1.000
_cell.length_b   1.000
_cell.length_c   1.000
_cell.angle_alpha   90.00
_cell.angle_beta   90.00
_cell.angle_gamma   90.00
#
_symmetry.space_group_name_H-M   'P 1'
#
loop_
_entity.id
_entity.type
_entity.pdbx_description
1 polymer ?
#
loop_
_entity_poly.entity_id
_entity_poly.type
_entity_poly.pdbx_seq_one_letter_code
_entity_poly.pdbx_strand_id
1 'polypeptide(L)'
;FWFFVFLAIVNSTIANANAGVNVSSRTAYAMGRIGAFPRFLAQVHPRHRSPVTAIVTGFVITVAVTLGLGLGYDPVTAFIMVATALVIVLVAIYILMNAACIGYFARPGRGFNVVSHLIIPLLGIATFVPAWLTSAGLKVFSFVAPLSEPYSYMGPGVAGFMLLGLIYLIYLYRRHPQRVLEVGLVHLDMEETQE
;
A
#
# COMPACT_ATOMS: atom_id res chain seq x y z
N PHE A 1 4.91 33.30 13.01
CA PHE A 1 4.45 31.95 13.36
C PHE A 1 3.99 31.17 12.13
N TRP A 2 3.08 31.69 11.30
CA TRP A 2 2.54 31.01 10.11
C TRP A 2 3.62 30.61 9.09
N PHE A 3 4.70 31.37 8.95
CA PHE A 3 5.82 31.03 8.06
C PHE A 3 6.51 29.71 8.47
N PHE A 4 6.73 29.49 9.75
CA PHE A 4 7.29 28.22 10.23
C PHE A 4 6.34 27.04 10.02
N VAL A 5 5.04 27.26 10.17
CA VAL A 5 4.01 26.26 9.86
C VAL A 5 4.03 25.90 8.37
N PHE A 6 4.12 26.90 7.50
CA PHE A 6 4.25 26.71 6.06
C PHE A 6 5.50 25.87 5.72
N LEU A 7 6.66 26.24 6.26
CA LEU A 7 7.90 25.48 6.05
C LEU A 7 7.79 24.04 6.56
N ALA A 8 7.16 23.82 7.70
CA ALA A 8 6.93 22.48 8.25
C ALA A 8 6.04 21.64 7.32
N ILE A 9 4.97 22.21 6.79
CA ILE A 9 4.07 21.53 5.82
C ILE A 9 4.85 21.17 4.55
N VAL A 10 5.59 22.10 3.97
CA VAL A 10 6.39 21.85 2.76
C VAL A 10 7.41 20.76 2.99
N ASN A 11 8.17 20.85 4.10
CA ASN A 11 9.17 19.83 4.45
C ASN A 11 8.53 18.45 4.66
N SER A 12 7.40 18.38 5.37
CA SER A 12 6.68 17.14 5.60
C SER A 12 6.19 16.51 4.27
N THR A 13 5.65 17.34 3.38
CA THR A 13 5.17 16.87 2.08
C THR A 13 6.30 16.29 1.22
N ILE A 14 7.45 16.98 1.15
CA ILE A 14 8.64 16.52 0.43
C ILE A 14 9.17 15.22 1.03
N ALA A 15 9.26 15.14 2.36
CA ALA A 15 9.75 13.95 3.05
C ALA A 15 8.85 12.74 2.78
N ASN A 16 7.52 12.92 2.86
CA ASN A 16 6.55 11.85 2.55
C ASN A 16 6.63 11.39 1.09
N ALA A 17 6.73 12.33 0.14
CA ALA A 17 6.87 12.01 -1.27
C ALA A 17 8.15 11.19 -1.53
N ASN A 18 9.29 11.60 -0.95
CA ASN A 18 10.55 10.89 -1.07
C ASN A 18 10.49 9.48 -0.45
N ALA A 19 9.91 9.34 0.73
CA ALA A 19 9.68 8.04 1.36
C ALA A 19 8.80 7.14 0.49
N GLY A 20 7.72 7.67 -0.06
CA GLY A 20 6.82 6.95 -0.96
C GLY A 20 7.52 6.43 -2.21
N VAL A 21 8.34 7.25 -2.88
CA VAL A 21 9.14 6.84 -4.05
C VAL A 21 10.12 5.74 -3.67
N ASN A 22 10.82 5.85 -2.54
CA ASN A 22 11.76 4.83 -2.08
C ASN A 22 11.09 3.49 -1.82
N VAL A 23 9.97 3.49 -1.10
CA VAL A 23 9.24 2.24 -0.77
C VAL A 23 8.66 1.62 -2.03
N SER A 24 7.94 2.39 -2.85
CA SER A 24 7.28 1.87 -4.05
C SER A 24 8.27 1.31 -5.08
N SER A 25 9.39 2.01 -5.32
CA SER A 25 10.40 1.56 -6.28
C SER A 25 11.13 0.30 -5.82
N ARG A 26 11.45 0.18 -4.52
CA ARG A 26 12.05 -1.03 -3.95
C ARG A 26 11.09 -2.22 -3.99
N THR A 27 9.81 -2.00 -3.68
CA THR A 27 8.78 -3.02 -3.77
C THR A 27 8.59 -3.49 -5.22
N ALA A 28 8.47 -2.55 -6.17
CA ALA A 28 8.36 -2.89 -7.58
C ALA A 28 9.59 -3.65 -8.12
N TYR A 29 10.78 -3.26 -7.68
CA TYR A 29 12.03 -3.96 -7.99
C TYR A 29 12.02 -5.40 -7.43
N ALA A 30 11.69 -5.58 -6.16
CA ALA A 30 11.62 -6.90 -5.52
C ALA A 30 10.59 -7.80 -6.25
N MET A 31 9.40 -7.28 -6.55
CA MET A 31 8.38 -7.99 -7.31
C MET A 31 8.83 -8.32 -8.75
N GLY A 32 9.62 -7.46 -9.38
CA GLY A 32 10.25 -7.73 -10.69
C GLY A 32 11.28 -8.85 -10.62
N ARG A 33 12.10 -8.92 -9.55
CA ARG A 33 13.11 -9.97 -9.37
C ARG A 33 12.52 -11.36 -9.26
N ILE A 34 11.48 -11.53 -8.46
CA ILE A 34 10.78 -12.82 -8.31
C ILE A 34 9.85 -13.13 -9.50
N GLY A 35 9.75 -12.22 -10.48
CA GLY A 35 8.91 -12.39 -11.67
C GLY A 35 7.41 -12.26 -11.39
N ALA A 36 7.01 -11.64 -10.27
CA ALA A 36 5.64 -11.23 -10.02
C ALA A 36 5.26 -10.01 -10.85
N PHE A 37 6.20 -9.10 -11.09
CA PHE A 37 6.07 -7.99 -12.02
C PHE A 37 6.96 -8.18 -13.26
N PRO A 38 6.75 -7.40 -14.34
CA PRO A 38 7.60 -7.46 -15.53
C PRO A 38 9.09 -7.26 -15.20
N ARG A 39 9.95 -8.08 -15.78
CA ARG A 39 11.38 -8.12 -15.47
C ARG A 39 12.14 -6.81 -15.70
N PHE A 40 11.62 -5.90 -16.52
CA PHE A 40 12.27 -4.60 -16.73
C PHE A 40 12.31 -3.77 -15.42
N LEU A 41 11.38 -3.97 -14.49
CA LEU A 41 11.37 -3.31 -13.19
C LEU A 41 12.50 -3.81 -12.25
N ALA A 42 13.06 -4.98 -12.55
CA ALA A 42 14.20 -5.56 -11.82
C ALA A 42 15.57 -5.04 -12.31
N GLN A 43 15.61 -4.07 -13.22
CA GLN A 43 16.87 -3.50 -13.72
C GLN A 43 17.43 -2.48 -12.73
N VAL A 44 18.71 -2.62 -12.44
CA VAL A 44 19.48 -1.72 -11.57
C VAL A 44 20.47 -0.93 -12.43
N HIS A 45 20.58 0.35 -12.14
CA HIS A 45 21.55 1.20 -12.85
C HIS A 45 22.98 0.78 -12.49
N PRO A 46 23.89 0.53 -13.45
CA PRO A 46 25.22 -0.03 -13.19
C PRO A 46 26.06 0.82 -12.24
N ARG A 47 25.98 2.15 -12.36
CA ARG A 47 26.79 3.10 -11.58
C ARG A 47 26.16 3.44 -10.23
N HIS A 48 24.84 3.65 -10.18
CA HIS A 48 24.15 4.15 -8.98
C HIS A 48 23.53 3.05 -8.14
N ARG A 49 23.53 1.81 -8.61
CA ARG A 49 22.93 0.63 -7.93
C ARG A 49 21.50 0.86 -7.44
N SER A 50 20.77 1.74 -8.14
CA SER A 50 19.37 2.08 -7.84
C SER A 50 18.41 1.50 -8.89
N PRO A 51 17.17 1.15 -8.55
CA PRO A 51 16.18 0.59 -9.48
C PRO A 51 15.55 1.72 -10.32
N VAL A 52 16.33 2.33 -11.21
CA VAL A 52 15.92 3.51 -12.00
C VAL A 52 14.67 3.24 -12.83
N THR A 53 14.56 2.07 -13.45
CA THR A 53 13.37 1.69 -14.23
C THR A 53 12.10 1.66 -13.37
N ALA A 54 12.17 1.14 -12.15
CA ALA A 54 11.04 1.14 -11.22
C ALA A 54 10.69 2.56 -10.76
N ILE A 55 11.69 3.41 -10.49
CA ILE A 55 11.50 4.83 -10.11
C ILE A 55 10.83 5.59 -11.25
N VAL A 56 11.35 5.48 -12.47
CA VAL A 56 10.80 6.18 -13.65
C VAL A 56 9.39 5.72 -13.97
N THR A 57 9.13 4.40 -13.91
CA THR A 57 7.78 3.85 -14.13
C THR A 57 6.81 4.38 -13.08
N GLY A 58 7.17 4.36 -11.79
CA GLY A 58 6.36 4.91 -10.71
C GLY A 58 6.10 6.42 -10.90
N PHE A 59 7.12 7.18 -11.28
CA PHE A 59 7.00 8.60 -11.58
C PHE A 59 6.02 8.88 -12.73
N VAL A 60 6.16 8.17 -13.85
CA VAL A 60 5.27 8.33 -15.02
C VAL A 60 3.82 8.01 -14.65
N ILE A 61 3.58 6.91 -13.92
CA ILE A 61 2.23 6.54 -13.46
C ILE A 61 1.66 7.64 -12.55
N THR A 62 2.45 8.10 -11.58
CA THR A 62 2.01 9.14 -10.62
C THR A 62 1.66 10.43 -11.36
N VAL A 63 2.52 10.89 -12.28
CA VAL A 63 2.27 12.09 -13.09
C VAL A 63 1.02 11.92 -13.95
N ALA A 64 0.85 10.78 -14.62
CA ALA A 64 -0.32 10.51 -15.46
C ALA A 64 -1.63 10.54 -14.66
N VAL A 65 -1.65 9.90 -13.48
CA VAL A 65 -2.83 9.90 -12.58
C VAL A 65 -3.10 11.32 -12.05
N THR A 66 -2.07 12.01 -11.58
CA THR A 66 -2.22 13.36 -11.01
C THR A 66 -2.70 14.37 -12.05
N LEU A 67 -2.11 14.35 -13.26
CA LEU A 67 -2.54 15.22 -14.35
C LEU A 67 -3.93 14.84 -14.85
N GLY A 68 -4.24 13.55 -15.01
CA GLY A 68 -5.56 13.09 -15.44
C GLY A 68 -6.68 13.54 -14.50
N LEU A 69 -6.46 13.41 -13.18
CA LEU A 69 -7.42 13.90 -12.19
C LEU A 69 -7.44 15.42 -12.10
N GLY A 70 -6.27 16.09 -12.13
CA GLY A 70 -6.15 17.53 -12.02
C GLY A 70 -6.70 18.31 -13.24
N LEU A 71 -6.76 17.68 -14.42
CA LEU A 71 -7.40 18.24 -15.61
C LEU A 71 -8.93 18.01 -15.63
N GLY A 72 -9.40 16.93 -15.00
CA GLY A 72 -10.83 16.60 -14.89
C GLY A 72 -11.53 17.27 -13.71
N TYR A 73 -10.79 17.55 -12.65
CA TYR A 73 -11.28 18.16 -11.41
C TYR A 73 -10.33 19.29 -10.99
N ASP A 74 -10.75 20.11 -10.03
CA ASP A 74 -9.83 21.10 -9.43
C ASP A 74 -8.73 20.39 -8.61
N PRO A 75 -7.56 21.05 -8.40
CA PRO A 75 -6.40 20.42 -7.73
C PRO A 75 -6.68 19.93 -6.30
N VAL A 76 -7.55 20.61 -5.56
CA VAL A 76 -7.88 20.24 -4.17
C VAL A 76 -8.75 18.99 -4.18
N THR A 77 -9.76 18.94 -5.04
CA THR A 77 -10.61 17.76 -5.23
C THR A 77 -9.80 16.56 -5.68
N ALA A 78 -8.90 16.71 -6.66
CA ALA A 78 -8.00 15.66 -7.12
C ALA A 78 -7.11 15.13 -5.99
N PHE A 79 -6.56 16.02 -5.17
CA PHE A 79 -5.76 15.64 -4.01
C PHE A 79 -6.58 14.82 -3.00
N ILE A 80 -7.79 15.26 -2.65
CA ILE A 80 -8.66 14.56 -1.70
C ILE A 80 -9.08 13.19 -2.26
N MET A 81 -9.34 13.07 -3.57
CA MET A 81 -9.65 11.77 -4.20
C MET A 81 -8.49 10.78 -4.05
N VAL A 82 -7.27 11.18 -4.36
CA VAL A 82 -6.08 10.33 -4.20
C VAL A 82 -5.85 9.99 -2.72
N ALA A 83 -6.00 10.97 -1.82
CA ALA A 83 -5.87 10.74 -0.38
C ALA A 83 -6.92 9.74 0.13
N THR A 84 -8.17 9.84 -0.32
CA THR A 84 -9.24 8.90 0.03
C THR A 84 -8.91 7.47 -0.46
N ALA A 85 -8.47 7.33 -1.71
CA ALA A 85 -8.04 6.04 -2.25
C ALA A 85 -6.88 5.44 -1.45
N LEU A 86 -5.87 6.26 -1.09
CA LEU A 86 -4.75 5.85 -0.25
C LEU A 86 -5.22 5.33 1.12
N VAL A 87 -6.13 6.06 1.79
CA VAL A 87 -6.67 5.66 3.10
C VAL A 87 -7.38 4.32 3.01
N ILE A 88 -8.21 4.09 1.98
CA ILE A 88 -8.92 2.82 1.80
C ILE A 88 -7.93 1.65 1.70
N VAL A 89 -6.86 1.79 0.89
CA VAL A 89 -5.84 0.74 0.73
C VAL A 89 -5.04 0.55 2.02
N LEU A 90 -4.62 1.64 2.66
CA LEU A 90 -3.78 1.60 3.86
C LEU A 90 -4.50 0.94 5.04
N VAL A 91 -5.75 1.32 5.27
CA VAL A 91 -6.56 0.73 6.36
C VAL A 91 -6.83 -0.75 6.11
N ALA A 92 -7.08 -1.16 4.85
CA ALA A 92 -7.20 -2.57 4.50
C ALA A 92 -5.93 -3.37 4.85
N ILE A 93 -4.74 -2.80 4.56
CA ILE A 93 -3.46 -3.42 4.93
C ILE A 93 -3.34 -3.54 6.46
N TYR A 94 -3.72 -2.52 7.23
CA TYR A 94 -3.68 -2.58 8.69
C TYR A 94 -4.63 -3.65 9.26
N ILE A 95 -5.82 -3.81 8.71
CA ILE A 95 -6.74 -4.90 9.08
C ILE A 95 -6.09 -6.26 8.82
N LEU A 96 -5.49 -6.45 7.64
CA LEU A 96 -4.79 -7.68 7.28
C LEU A 96 -3.58 -7.96 8.18
N MET A 97 -2.80 -6.93 8.52
CA MET A 97 -1.66 -7.07 9.43
C MET A 97 -2.08 -7.48 10.84
N ASN A 98 -3.17 -6.89 11.38
CA ASN A 98 -3.72 -7.30 12.66
C ASN A 98 -4.22 -8.76 12.63
N ALA A 99 -4.93 -9.16 11.57
CA ALA A 99 -5.37 -10.54 11.39
C ALA A 99 -4.19 -11.51 11.25
N ALA A 100 -3.16 -11.13 10.49
CA ALA A 100 -1.94 -11.92 10.34
C ALA A 100 -1.17 -12.08 11.67
N CYS A 101 -1.13 -11.04 12.50
CA CYS A 101 -0.54 -11.10 13.84
C CYS A 101 -1.23 -12.17 14.68
N ILE A 102 -2.58 -12.16 14.75
CA ILE A 102 -3.34 -13.18 15.47
C ILE A 102 -3.02 -14.58 14.92
N GLY A 103 -3.09 -14.75 13.59
CA GLY A 103 -2.86 -16.05 12.95
C GLY A 103 -1.43 -16.57 13.13
N TYR A 104 -0.45 -15.67 13.20
CA TYR A 104 0.95 -16.06 13.40
C TYR A 104 1.21 -16.54 14.82
N PHE A 105 0.79 -15.79 15.83
CA PHE A 105 1.07 -16.11 17.22
C PHE A 105 0.12 -17.17 17.80
N ALA A 106 -1.04 -17.43 17.18
CA ALA A 106 -1.92 -18.53 17.57
C ALA A 106 -1.32 -19.93 17.30
N ARG A 107 -0.21 -20.04 16.56
CA ARG A 107 0.47 -21.31 16.29
C ARG A 107 1.26 -21.76 17.50
N PRO A 108 1.30 -23.09 17.79
CA PRO A 108 2.06 -23.63 18.92
C PRO A 108 3.56 -23.25 18.87
N GLY A 109 4.14 -22.96 20.03
CA GLY A 109 5.57 -22.68 20.18
C GLY A 109 6.01 -21.24 19.91
N ARG A 110 5.08 -20.29 19.64
CA ARG A 110 5.42 -18.90 19.27
C ARG A 110 5.23 -17.87 20.39
N GLY A 111 5.16 -18.28 21.65
CA GLY A 111 5.10 -17.35 22.78
C GLY A 111 3.83 -16.47 22.79
N PHE A 112 2.67 -17.08 22.64
CA PHE A 112 1.37 -16.37 22.56
C PHE A 112 1.10 -15.58 23.85
N ASN A 113 0.83 -14.28 23.71
CA ASN A 113 0.37 -13.40 24.77
C ASN A 113 -1.02 -12.87 24.41
N VAL A 114 -2.01 -13.15 25.26
CA VAL A 114 -3.41 -12.79 24.99
C VAL A 114 -3.60 -11.29 24.75
N VAL A 115 -2.93 -10.45 25.54
CA VAL A 115 -3.09 -8.98 25.41
C VAL A 115 -2.49 -8.48 24.12
N SER A 116 -1.21 -8.81 23.86
CA SER A 116 -0.46 -8.25 22.71
C SER A 116 -0.84 -8.88 21.37
N HIS A 117 -1.19 -10.17 21.36
CA HIS A 117 -1.38 -10.91 20.11
C HIS A 117 -2.85 -11.24 19.80
N LEU A 118 -3.79 -10.95 20.74
CA LEU A 118 -5.22 -11.13 20.51
C LEU A 118 -6.01 -9.84 20.77
N ILE A 119 -5.96 -9.28 21.99
CA ILE A 119 -6.81 -8.15 22.37
C ILE A 119 -6.45 -6.90 21.57
N ILE A 120 -5.18 -6.51 21.50
CA ILE A 120 -4.75 -5.31 20.77
C ILE A 120 -5.07 -5.43 19.27
N PRO A 121 -4.72 -6.52 18.56
CA PRO A 121 -5.10 -6.68 17.15
C PRO A 121 -6.62 -6.74 16.93
N LEU A 122 -7.40 -7.36 17.81
CA LEU A 122 -8.86 -7.36 17.70
C LEU A 122 -9.46 -5.96 17.86
N LEU A 123 -8.97 -5.17 18.81
CA LEU A 123 -9.38 -3.77 18.96
C LEU A 123 -8.99 -2.96 17.71
N GLY A 124 -7.81 -3.20 17.15
CA GLY A 124 -7.41 -2.60 15.89
C GLY A 124 -8.37 -2.94 14.75
N ILE A 125 -8.73 -4.21 14.58
CA ILE A 125 -9.71 -4.64 13.56
C ILE A 125 -11.08 -4.00 13.83
N ALA A 126 -11.54 -4.03 15.07
CA ALA A 126 -12.85 -3.50 15.45
C ALA A 126 -12.99 -1.99 15.19
N THR A 127 -11.90 -1.22 15.30
CA THR A 127 -11.88 0.22 15.00
C THR A 127 -11.67 0.50 13.52
N PHE A 128 -10.80 -0.27 12.85
CA PHE A 128 -10.48 -0.04 11.45
C PHE A 128 -11.55 -0.51 10.48
N VAL A 129 -12.28 -1.60 10.77
CA VAL A 129 -13.34 -2.10 9.87
C VAL A 129 -14.45 -1.08 9.64
N PRO A 130 -15.06 -0.47 10.67
CA PRO A 130 -16.05 0.58 10.46
C PRO A 130 -15.49 1.79 9.69
N ALA A 131 -14.29 2.25 10.05
CA ALA A 131 -13.62 3.36 9.37
C ALA A 131 -13.35 3.05 7.90
N TRP A 132 -12.95 1.83 7.58
CA TRP A 132 -12.72 1.37 6.22
C TRP A 132 -14.01 1.33 5.40
N LEU A 133 -15.08 0.76 5.94
CA LEU A 133 -16.38 0.66 5.28
C LEU A 133 -16.95 2.04 4.97
N THR A 134 -16.85 2.99 5.90
CA THR A 134 -17.30 4.38 5.68
C THR A 134 -16.45 5.09 4.64
N SER A 135 -15.12 4.93 4.66
CA SER A 135 -14.21 5.48 3.65
C SER A 135 -14.42 4.87 2.26
N ALA A 136 -14.86 3.61 2.21
CA ALA A 136 -15.25 2.94 0.96
C ALA A 136 -16.64 3.38 0.43
N GLY A 137 -17.32 4.30 1.12
CA GLY A 137 -18.62 4.83 0.71
C GLY A 137 -19.83 3.99 1.16
N LEU A 138 -19.62 2.98 2.01
CA LEU A 138 -20.70 2.14 2.54
C LEU A 138 -21.37 2.82 3.74
N LYS A 139 -22.69 2.92 3.73
CA LYS A 139 -23.48 3.44 4.86
C LYS A 139 -23.56 2.39 5.97
N VAL A 140 -22.59 2.38 6.87
CA VAL A 140 -22.57 1.46 8.03
C VAL A 140 -23.28 2.09 9.22
N PHE A 141 -23.13 3.39 9.40
CA PHE A 141 -23.70 4.13 10.52
C PHE A 141 -24.65 5.22 10.02
N SER A 142 -25.81 5.34 10.65
CA SER A 142 -26.81 6.37 10.33
C SER A 142 -26.36 7.79 10.63
N PHE A 143 -25.40 7.96 11.54
CA PHE A 143 -24.83 9.25 11.94
C PHE A 143 -23.65 9.72 11.06
N VAL A 144 -23.14 8.88 10.17
CA VAL A 144 -22.05 9.22 9.24
C VAL A 144 -22.64 9.53 7.89
N ALA A 145 -22.44 10.77 7.41
CA ALA A 145 -22.84 11.14 6.07
C ALA A 145 -22.01 10.35 5.02
N PRO A 146 -22.66 9.84 3.97
CA PRO A 146 -21.93 9.20 2.88
C PRO A 146 -21.01 10.21 2.18
N LEU A 147 -19.92 9.71 1.60
CA LEU A 147 -19.05 10.53 0.78
C LEU A 147 -19.86 11.13 -0.38
N SER A 148 -19.76 12.45 -0.56
CA SER A 148 -20.33 13.14 -1.70
C SER A 148 -19.54 12.86 -2.97
N GLU A 149 -20.15 13.10 -4.14
CA GLU A 149 -19.43 13.08 -5.41
C GLU A 149 -18.40 14.21 -5.46
N PRO A 150 -17.21 13.99 -6.04
CA PRO A 150 -16.75 12.78 -6.74
C PRO A 150 -16.06 11.73 -5.86
N TYR A 151 -15.92 11.96 -4.56
CA TYR A 151 -15.18 11.09 -3.63
C TYR A 151 -15.81 9.69 -3.47
N SER A 152 -17.11 9.58 -3.65
CA SER A 152 -17.86 8.32 -3.62
C SER A 152 -17.39 7.30 -4.66
N TYR A 153 -16.77 7.74 -5.76
CA TYR A 153 -16.20 6.85 -6.79
C TYR A 153 -14.92 6.16 -6.36
N MET A 154 -14.25 6.66 -5.31
CA MET A 154 -12.97 6.10 -4.88
C MET A 154 -13.13 4.71 -4.26
N GLY A 155 -14.21 4.46 -3.52
CA GLY A 155 -14.50 3.14 -2.94
C GLY A 155 -14.59 2.04 -4.01
N PRO A 156 -15.52 2.13 -4.95
CA PRO A 156 -15.63 1.19 -6.07
C PRO A 156 -14.37 1.09 -6.93
N GLY A 157 -13.69 2.23 -7.19
CA GLY A 157 -12.44 2.26 -7.95
C GLY A 157 -11.32 1.46 -7.27
N VAL A 158 -11.11 1.67 -5.98
CA VAL A 158 -10.13 0.91 -5.19
C VAL A 158 -10.53 -0.55 -5.08
N ALA A 159 -11.82 -0.86 -4.86
CA ALA A 159 -12.30 -2.24 -4.83
C ALA A 159 -12.03 -2.98 -6.15
N GLY A 160 -12.28 -2.33 -7.29
CA GLY A 160 -11.95 -2.86 -8.61
C GLY A 160 -10.44 -3.13 -8.77
N PHE A 161 -9.61 -2.19 -8.35
CA PHE A 161 -8.14 -2.35 -8.37
C PHE A 161 -7.68 -3.51 -7.48
N MET A 162 -8.23 -3.62 -6.26
CA MET A 162 -7.90 -4.74 -5.35
C MET A 162 -8.37 -6.09 -5.89
N LEU A 163 -9.54 -6.14 -6.55
CA LEU A 163 -10.03 -7.36 -7.21
C LEU A 163 -9.12 -7.78 -8.37
N LEU A 164 -8.67 -6.84 -9.19
CA LEU A 164 -7.70 -7.12 -10.25
C LEU A 164 -6.38 -7.66 -9.67
N GLY A 165 -5.90 -7.08 -8.59
CA GLY A 165 -4.72 -7.56 -7.87
C GLY A 165 -4.92 -8.98 -7.32
N LEU A 166 -6.09 -9.28 -6.76
CA LEU A 166 -6.42 -10.62 -6.25
C LEU A 166 -6.50 -11.66 -7.39
N ILE A 167 -7.16 -11.31 -8.50
CA ILE A 167 -7.22 -12.17 -9.69
C ILE A 167 -5.81 -12.47 -10.21
N TYR A 168 -4.97 -11.43 -10.27
CA TYR A 168 -3.58 -11.58 -10.69
C TYR A 168 -2.78 -12.46 -9.72
N LEU A 169 -2.98 -12.30 -8.41
CA LEU A 169 -2.35 -13.14 -7.39
C LEU A 169 -2.77 -14.62 -7.53
N ILE A 170 -4.08 -14.89 -7.73
CA ILE A 170 -4.59 -16.24 -7.95
C ILE A 170 -4.00 -16.84 -9.24
N TYR A 171 -3.93 -16.06 -10.31
CA TYR A 171 -3.29 -16.47 -11.56
C TYR A 171 -1.81 -16.83 -11.33
N LEU A 172 -1.06 -15.99 -10.64
CA LEU A 172 0.35 -16.21 -10.34
C LEU A 172 0.54 -17.46 -9.46
N TYR A 173 -0.29 -17.65 -8.44
CA TYR A 173 -0.25 -18.81 -7.56
C TYR A 173 -0.54 -20.12 -8.33
N ARG A 174 -1.49 -20.11 -9.26
CA ARG A 174 -1.82 -21.30 -10.06
C ARG A 174 -0.79 -21.63 -11.14
N ARG A 175 -0.19 -20.62 -11.76
CA ARG A 175 0.75 -20.80 -12.87
C ARG A 175 2.21 -20.89 -12.45
N HIS A 176 2.58 -20.21 -11.37
CA HIS A 176 3.95 -20.08 -10.89
C HIS A 176 4.03 -20.10 -9.35
N PRO A 177 3.63 -21.23 -8.68
CA PRO A 177 3.56 -21.29 -7.22
C PRO A 177 4.90 -21.00 -6.55
N GLN A 178 6.01 -21.40 -7.16
CA GLN A 178 7.36 -21.16 -6.63
C GLN A 178 7.68 -19.68 -6.48
N ARG A 179 7.25 -18.82 -7.41
CA ARG A 179 7.46 -17.36 -7.32
C ARG A 179 6.77 -16.73 -6.11
N VAL A 180 5.60 -17.26 -5.76
CA VAL A 180 4.85 -16.77 -4.59
C VAL A 180 5.53 -17.19 -3.28
N LEU A 181 6.13 -18.39 -3.24
CA LEU A 181 6.89 -18.88 -2.08
C LEU A 181 8.20 -18.10 -1.89
N GLU A 182 8.87 -17.72 -2.96
CA GLU A 182 10.11 -16.91 -2.94
C GLU A 182 9.90 -15.48 -2.39
N VAL A 183 8.68 -14.94 -2.40
CA VAL A 183 8.38 -13.61 -1.81
C VAL A 183 8.79 -13.52 -0.34
N GLY A 184 8.70 -14.63 0.40
CA GLY A 184 9.09 -14.70 1.81
C GLY A 184 10.59 -14.96 2.06
N LEU A 185 11.34 -15.42 1.05
CA LEU A 185 12.72 -15.86 1.19
C LEU A 185 13.78 -14.79 0.86
N VAL A 186 13.37 -13.69 0.23
CA VAL A 186 14.29 -12.62 -0.24
C VAL A 186 15.13 -11.97 0.88
N HIS A 187 14.80 -12.19 2.14
CA HIS A 187 15.56 -11.66 3.28
C HIS A 187 16.62 -12.63 3.86
N LEU A 188 16.62 -13.91 3.49
CA LEU A 188 17.53 -14.89 4.09
C LEU A 188 18.87 -15.00 3.35
N ASP A 189 18.93 -14.62 2.07
CA ASP A 189 20.13 -14.76 1.24
C ASP A 189 21.23 -13.71 1.52
N MET A 190 20.96 -12.72 2.37
CA MET A 190 21.94 -11.65 2.67
C MET A 190 22.82 -11.95 3.90
N GLU A 191 22.49 -12.94 4.72
CA GLU A 191 23.30 -13.32 5.89
C GLU A 191 24.34 -14.40 5.59
N GLU A 192 24.16 -15.24 4.58
CA GLU A 192 25.10 -16.33 4.26
C GLU A 192 26.36 -15.89 3.47
N THR A 193 26.44 -14.65 3.01
CA THR A 193 27.59 -14.15 2.22
C THR A 193 28.61 -13.36 3.04
N GLN A 194 28.53 -13.38 4.38
CA GLN A 194 29.47 -12.67 5.28
C GLN A 194 30.24 -13.59 6.26
N GLU A 195 30.30 -14.91 6.02
CA GLU A 195 31.22 -15.81 6.71
C GLU A 195 32.42 -16.20 5.83
#